data_7207ed05c2419239a85cb69ec95e4bef
#
_entry.id   7207ed05c2419239a85cb69ec95e4bef
#
_cell.length_a   1.000
_cell.length_b   1.000
_cell.length_c   1.000
_cell.angle_alpha   90.00
_cell.angle_beta   90.00
_cell.angle_gamma   90.00
#
_symmetry.space_group_name_H-M   'P 1'
#
loop_
_entity.id
_entity.type
_entity.pdbx_description
1 polymer ?
#
loop_
_entity_poly.entity_id
_entity_poly.type
_entity_poly.pdbx_seq_one_letter_code
_entity_poly.pdbx_strand_id
1 'polypeptide(L)'
;MFLSKRRIVLFGVIGALVITIIFLPRIQYFVNAPDVNVIDFNLAAVNISNISNNTNKIELSLLFDVYNPSDKSATTSKVEYDLFGDNKLLGRGVLSYEDIPLNGRPQFSPGQTATLKSAIILQPSDMNMDVIEKLISNSSDSINSIRWNVNGSSQIESAFVILEKDFSDVL
;
A
#
# COMPACT_ATOMS: atom_id res chain seq x y z
N MET A 1 -40.36 16.29 -41.87
CA MET A 1 -39.79 14.99 -42.31
C MET A 1 -39.90 14.01 -41.17
N PHE A 2 -40.91 13.14 -41.13
CA PHE A 2 -41.13 12.20 -40.03
C PHE A 2 -40.22 10.97 -40.21
N LEU A 3 -39.43 10.66 -39.20
CA LEU A 3 -38.62 9.43 -39.17
C LEU A 3 -39.57 8.20 -39.23
N SER A 4 -39.25 7.21 -40.07
CA SER A 4 -40.01 5.97 -40.09
C SER A 4 -39.90 5.24 -38.76
N LYS A 5 -40.93 4.52 -38.30
CA LYS A 5 -40.97 3.76 -37.05
C LYS A 5 -39.72 2.88 -36.86
N ARG A 6 -39.23 2.27 -37.95
CA ARG A 6 -38.01 1.43 -37.93
C ARG A 6 -36.75 2.23 -37.57
N ARG A 7 -36.61 3.47 -38.03
CA ARG A 7 -35.48 4.34 -37.72
C ARG A 7 -35.53 4.82 -36.27
N ILE A 8 -36.72 5.09 -35.74
CA ILE A 8 -36.88 5.46 -34.31
C ILE A 8 -36.45 4.30 -33.40
N VAL A 9 -36.87 3.07 -33.70
CA VAL A 9 -36.47 1.87 -32.95
C VAL A 9 -34.94 1.67 -33.04
N LEU A 10 -34.36 1.82 -34.23
CA LEU A 10 -32.91 1.67 -34.41
C LEU A 10 -32.12 2.69 -33.59
N PHE A 11 -32.51 3.97 -33.61
CA PHE A 11 -31.87 4.99 -32.78
C PHE A 11 -32.05 4.76 -31.30
N GLY A 12 -33.21 4.24 -30.87
CA GLY A 12 -33.47 3.85 -29.49
C GLY A 12 -32.55 2.72 -29.02
N VAL A 13 -32.37 1.67 -29.83
CA VAL A 13 -31.47 0.56 -29.54
C VAL A 13 -30.02 1.03 -29.49
N ILE A 14 -29.55 1.83 -30.44
CA ILE A 14 -28.20 2.37 -30.46
C ILE A 14 -27.99 3.26 -29.22
N GLY A 15 -28.94 4.14 -28.90
CA GLY A 15 -28.87 5.00 -27.73
C GLY A 15 -28.77 4.21 -26.41
N ALA A 16 -29.60 3.17 -26.26
CA ALA A 16 -29.55 2.27 -25.09
C ALA A 16 -28.21 1.56 -24.97
N LEU A 17 -27.67 1.08 -26.09
CA LEU A 17 -26.39 0.40 -26.14
C LEU A 17 -25.23 1.35 -25.76
N VAL A 18 -25.22 2.57 -26.24
CA VAL A 18 -24.24 3.60 -25.89
C VAL A 18 -24.33 3.94 -24.41
N ILE A 19 -25.52 4.13 -23.85
CA ILE A 19 -25.76 4.37 -22.45
C ILE A 19 -25.21 3.20 -21.62
N THR A 20 -25.51 1.97 -21.99
CA THR A 20 -25.01 0.78 -21.30
C THR A 20 -23.49 0.73 -21.28
N ILE A 21 -22.83 0.97 -22.43
CA ILE A 21 -21.35 0.96 -22.51
C ILE A 21 -20.72 2.04 -21.63
N ILE A 22 -21.34 3.23 -21.54
CA ILE A 22 -20.83 4.34 -20.73
C ILE A 22 -21.03 4.08 -19.22
N PHE A 23 -22.18 3.52 -18.85
CA PHE A 23 -22.54 3.37 -17.43
C PHE A 23 -22.13 2.04 -16.82
N LEU A 24 -21.96 0.97 -17.61
CA LEU A 24 -21.57 -0.35 -17.11
C LEU A 24 -20.26 -0.31 -16.30
N PRO A 25 -19.18 0.36 -16.73
CA PRO A 25 -17.95 0.47 -15.95
C PRO A 25 -18.16 1.20 -14.63
N ARG A 26 -19.00 2.24 -14.61
CA ARG A 26 -19.32 2.99 -13.38
C ARG A 26 -20.10 2.15 -12.37
N ILE A 27 -21.05 1.35 -12.84
CA ILE A 27 -21.82 0.44 -11.99
C ILE A 27 -20.88 -0.63 -11.40
N GLN A 28 -20.01 -1.20 -12.21
CA GLN A 28 -19.02 -2.17 -11.74
C GLN A 28 -18.06 -1.56 -10.70
N TYR A 29 -17.69 -0.30 -10.86
CA TYR A 29 -16.91 0.46 -9.88
C TYR A 29 -17.60 0.47 -8.50
N PHE A 30 -18.87 0.89 -8.44
CA PHE A 30 -19.60 0.98 -7.17
C PHE A 30 -19.90 -0.38 -6.54
N VAL A 31 -20.11 -1.43 -7.35
CA VAL A 31 -20.47 -2.76 -6.86
C VAL A 31 -19.24 -3.56 -6.42
N ASN A 32 -18.09 -3.36 -7.07
CA ASN A 32 -16.91 -4.21 -6.89
C ASN A 32 -15.74 -3.52 -6.18
N ALA A 33 -15.77 -2.20 -5.98
CA ALA A 33 -14.71 -1.53 -5.24
C ALA A 33 -14.71 -2.02 -3.77
N PRO A 34 -13.55 -2.45 -3.22
CA PRO A 34 -13.45 -2.69 -1.80
C PRO A 34 -13.57 -1.37 -1.04
N ASP A 35 -14.05 -1.42 0.17
CA ASP A 35 -13.90 -0.29 1.07
C ASP A 35 -12.45 -0.25 1.56
N VAL A 36 -11.62 0.57 0.91
CA VAL A 36 -10.20 0.69 1.26
C VAL A 36 -9.98 1.29 2.64
N ASN A 37 -10.97 1.99 3.20
CA ASN A 37 -10.85 2.61 4.51
C ASN A 37 -10.77 1.58 5.63
N VAL A 38 -11.35 0.40 5.42
CA VAL A 38 -11.33 -0.69 6.42
C VAL A 38 -10.07 -1.57 6.33
N ILE A 39 -9.24 -1.43 5.28
CA ILE A 39 -7.99 -2.18 5.17
C ILE A 39 -6.98 -1.58 6.13
N ASP A 40 -6.46 -2.40 7.05
CA ASP A 40 -5.52 -1.98 8.08
C ASP A 40 -4.08 -2.35 7.69
N PHE A 41 -3.18 -1.37 7.81
CA PHE A 41 -1.74 -1.54 7.64
C PHE A 41 -1.06 -1.37 8.99
N ASN A 42 -0.40 -2.42 9.47
CA ASN A 42 0.29 -2.42 10.76
C ASN A 42 1.78 -2.73 10.55
N LEU A 43 2.64 -2.00 11.25
CA LEU A 43 4.07 -2.30 11.31
C LEU A 43 4.29 -3.44 12.29
N ALA A 44 4.42 -4.67 11.79
CA ALA A 44 4.52 -5.86 12.62
C ALA A 44 5.91 -6.07 13.23
N ALA A 45 6.97 -5.69 12.52
CA ALA A 45 8.33 -5.82 13.02
C ALA A 45 9.32 -4.91 12.29
N VAL A 46 10.35 -4.48 13.03
CA VAL A 46 11.55 -3.83 12.48
C VAL A 46 12.76 -4.60 12.96
N ASN A 47 13.56 -5.10 12.02
CA ASN A 47 14.75 -5.90 12.32
C ASN A 47 15.96 -5.32 11.61
N ILE A 48 17.13 -5.42 12.21
CA ILE A 48 18.39 -5.10 11.55
C ILE A 48 18.76 -6.26 10.64
N SER A 49 18.86 -6.02 9.34
CA SER A 49 19.31 -7.01 8.36
C SER A 49 20.82 -7.02 8.22
N ASN A 50 21.43 -5.82 8.21
CA ASN A 50 22.87 -5.67 8.00
C ASN A 50 23.38 -4.34 8.58
N ILE A 51 24.60 -4.37 9.14
CA ILE A 51 25.34 -3.18 9.58
C ILE A 51 26.67 -3.19 8.85
N SER A 52 26.88 -2.19 7.99
CA SER A 52 28.13 -2.03 7.26
C SER A 52 29.07 -1.09 8.00
N ASN A 53 30.09 -1.63 8.66
CA ASN A 53 31.07 -0.86 9.43
C ASN A 53 31.90 0.10 8.55
N ASN A 54 32.07 -0.22 7.24
CA ASN A 54 32.90 0.60 6.34
C ASN A 54 32.16 1.82 5.80
N THR A 55 30.83 1.82 5.79
CA THR A 55 30.01 2.89 5.19
C THR A 55 29.02 3.50 6.17
N ASN A 56 29.04 3.08 7.43
CA ASN A 56 28.06 3.47 8.45
C ASN A 56 26.60 3.34 7.99
N LYS A 57 26.33 2.39 7.09
CA LYS A 57 24.97 2.12 6.59
C LYS A 57 24.35 1.01 7.41
N ILE A 58 23.11 1.22 7.79
CA ILE A 58 22.28 0.22 8.49
C ILE A 58 21.15 -0.15 7.56
N GLU A 59 21.01 -1.43 7.28
CA GLU A 59 19.87 -1.96 6.55
C GLU A 59 18.85 -2.53 7.53
N LEU A 60 17.63 -2.01 7.47
CA LEU A 60 16.50 -2.50 8.24
C LEU A 60 15.56 -3.31 7.33
N SER A 61 15.07 -4.41 7.87
CA SER A 61 13.96 -5.19 7.30
C SER A 61 12.70 -4.87 8.08
N LEU A 62 11.66 -4.43 7.37
CA LEU A 62 10.35 -4.13 7.92
C LEU A 62 9.35 -5.17 7.47
N LEU A 63 8.45 -5.54 8.38
CA LEU A 63 7.29 -6.37 8.07
C LEU A 63 6.03 -5.55 8.30
N PHE A 64 5.18 -5.48 7.27
CA PHE A 64 3.86 -4.86 7.35
C PHE A 64 2.81 -5.96 7.27
N ASP A 65 1.97 -6.06 8.26
CA ASP A 65 0.78 -6.89 8.22
C ASP A 65 -0.40 -6.07 7.72
N VAL A 66 -0.99 -6.53 6.62
CA VAL A 66 -2.13 -5.88 5.98
C VAL A 66 -3.35 -6.77 6.15
N TYR A 67 -4.29 -6.33 6.99
CA TYR A 67 -5.53 -7.03 7.23
C TYR A 67 -6.66 -6.45 6.39
N ASN A 68 -7.39 -7.31 5.69
CA ASN A 68 -8.55 -6.93 4.88
C ASN A 68 -9.84 -7.49 5.49
N PRO A 69 -10.58 -6.72 6.28
CA PRO A 69 -11.86 -7.14 6.87
C PRO A 69 -13.02 -7.10 5.88
N SER A 70 -12.83 -6.55 4.66
CA SER A 70 -13.90 -6.48 3.66
C SER A 70 -14.23 -7.85 3.08
N ASP A 71 -15.35 -7.94 2.37
CA ASP A 71 -15.81 -9.14 1.65
C ASP A 71 -15.20 -9.27 0.24
N LYS A 72 -14.31 -8.36 -0.15
CA LYS A 72 -13.71 -8.30 -1.49
C LYS A 72 -12.21 -8.39 -1.43
N SER A 73 -11.62 -9.10 -2.40
CA SER A 73 -10.18 -9.13 -2.56
C SER A 73 -9.65 -7.83 -3.15
N ALA A 74 -8.48 -7.42 -2.68
CA ALA A 74 -7.72 -6.30 -3.19
C ALA A 74 -6.27 -6.71 -3.43
N THR A 75 -5.55 -5.93 -4.20
CA THR A 75 -4.09 -6.04 -4.39
C THR A 75 -3.45 -4.69 -4.15
N THR A 76 -2.14 -4.64 -3.94
CA THR A 76 -1.42 -3.36 -3.93
C THR A 76 -0.44 -3.31 -5.10
N SER A 77 -0.38 -2.15 -5.75
CA SER A 77 0.64 -1.86 -6.76
C SER A 77 1.83 -1.12 -6.17
N LYS A 78 1.60 -0.34 -5.10
CA LYS A 78 2.65 0.47 -4.49
C LYS A 78 2.33 0.76 -3.03
N VAL A 79 3.38 0.74 -2.20
CA VAL A 79 3.33 1.23 -0.81
C VAL A 79 4.52 2.17 -0.62
N GLU A 80 4.26 3.40 -0.23
CA GLU A 80 5.25 4.40 0.13
C GLU A 80 5.13 4.72 1.61
N TYR A 81 6.26 4.86 2.31
CA TYR A 81 6.22 5.16 3.73
C TYR A 81 7.46 5.92 4.20
N ASP A 82 7.27 6.72 5.22
CA ASP A 82 8.30 7.35 6.02
C ASP A 82 8.43 6.59 7.34
N LEU A 83 9.65 6.14 7.66
CA LEU A 83 9.97 5.45 8.91
C LEU A 83 10.58 6.41 9.92
N PHE A 84 10.05 6.39 11.14
CA PHE A 84 10.54 7.18 12.26
C PHE A 84 10.99 6.26 13.40
N GLY A 85 12.04 6.66 14.10
CA GLY A 85 12.46 6.09 15.39
C GLY A 85 12.56 7.22 16.41
N ASP A 86 11.93 7.05 17.58
CA ASP A 86 11.87 8.08 18.63
C ASP A 86 11.41 9.46 18.08
N ASN A 87 10.41 9.48 17.18
CA ASN A 87 9.88 10.63 16.47
C ASN A 87 10.85 11.33 15.48
N LYS A 88 11.98 10.72 15.15
CA LYS A 88 12.94 11.24 14.16
C LYS A 88 12.83 10.48 12.87
N LEU A 89 12.76 11.21 11.75
CA LEU A 89 12.73 10.59 10.43
C LEU A 89 14.04 9.86 10.17
N LEU A 90 13.95 8.56 9.94
CA LEU A 90 15.09 7.71 9.63
C LEU A 90 15.27 7.52 8.12
N GLY A 91 14.18 7.49 7.38
CA GLY A 91 14.22 7.35 5.93
C GLY A 91 12.86 7.11 5.31
N ARG A 92 12.84 7.07 4.00
CA ARG A 92 11.67 6.76 3.18
C ARG A 92 11.85 5.43 2.48
N GLY A 93 10.85 4.58 2.52
CA GLY A 93 10.81 3.32 1.81
C GLY A 93 9.70 3.28 0.76
N VAL A 94 9.90 2.46 -0.27
CA VAL A 94 8.94 2.22 -1.34
C VAL A 94 8.93 0.73 -1.66
N LEU A 95 7.74 0.13 -1.66
CA LEU A 95 7.46 -1.17 -2.25
C LEU A 95 6.72 -0.91 -3.55
N SER A 96 7.30 -1.25 -4.69
CA SER A 96 6.65 -1.13 -5.99
C SER A 96 6.44 -2.50 -6.60
N TYR A 97 5.22 -2.76 -7.02
CA TYR A 97 4.77 -3.95 -7.73
C TYR A 97 4.18 -3.57 -9.09
N GLU A 98 4.41 -2.33 -9.57
CA GLU A 98 3.83 -1.79 -10.80
C GLU A 98 4.23 -2.60 -12.04
N ASP A 99 5.48 -3.10 -12.07
CA ASP A 99 6.00 -3.94 -13.17
C ASP A 99 5.55 -5.40 -13.07
N ILE A 100 4.85 -5.78 -12.00
CA ILE A 100 4.35 -7.14 -11.80
C ILE A 100 2.91 -7.23 -12.29
N PRO A 101 2.54 -8.23 -13.12
CA PRO A 101 1.16 -8.46 -13.50
C PRO A 101 0.25 -8.62 -12.29
N LEU A 102 -1.03 -8.24 -12.42
CA LEU A 102 -1.99 -8.15 -11.32
C LEU A 102 -2.08 -9.44 -10.48
N ASN A 103 -2.02 -10.60 -11.11
CA ASN A 103 -2.09 -11.92 -10.47
C ASN A 103 -0.79 -12.34 -9.74
N GLY A 104 0.30 -11.60 -9.92
CA GLY A 104 1.57 -11.81 -9.20
C GLY A 104 1.79 -10.81 -8.05
N ARG A 105 0.93 -9.81 -7.90
CA ARG A 105 1.02 -8.81 -6.83
C ARG A 105 0.52 -9.36 -5.50
N PRO A 106 0.94 -8.78 -4.36
CA PRO A 106 0.40 -9.15 -3.06
C PRO A 106 -1.13 -9.02 -3.04
N GLN A 107 -1.81 -10.10 -2.65
CA GLN A 107 -3.27 -10.13 -2.57
C GLN A 107 -3.72 -10.04 -1.12
N PHE A 108 -4.69 -9.18 -0.88
CA PHE A 108 -5.39 -9.03 0.38
C PHE A 108 -6.74 -9.72 0.28
N SER A 109 -6.77 -10.99 0.65
CA SER A 109 -8.00 -11.79 0.61
C SER A 109 -8.96 -11.39 1.73
N PRO A 110 -10.28 -11.53 1.53
CA PRO A 110 -11.28 -11.25 2.55
C PRO A 110 -11.02 -11.94 3.88
N GLY A 111 -11.04 -11.19 4.98
CA GLY A 111 -10.85 -11.70 6.34
C GLY A 111 -9.44 -12.23 6.62
N GLN A 112 -8.45 -11.97 5.79
CA GLN A 112 -7.09 -12.48 5.95
C GLN A 112 -6.07 -11.35 6.11
N THR A 113 -4.95 -11.71 6.74
CA THR A 113 -3.77 -10.86 6.84
C THR A 113 -2.73 -11.32 5.83
N ALA A 114 -2.18 -10.38 5.08
CA ALA A 114 -1.03 -10.59 4.20
C ALA A 114 0.18 -9.83 4.75
N THR A 115 1.36 -10.46 4.78
CA THR A 115 2.60 -9.81 5.24
C THR A 115 3.42 -9.33 4.05
N LEU A 116 3.70 -8.02 4.02
CA LEU A 116 4.59 -7.38 3.07
C LEU A 116 5.97 -7.20 3.71
N LYS A 117 7.02 -7.50 2.96
CA LYS A 117 8.41 -7.31 3.40
C LYS A 117 9.02 -6.14 2.67
N SER A 118 9.63 -5.24 3.42
CA SER A 118 10.38 -4.10 2.88
C SER A 118 11.77 -4.04 3.45
N ALA A 119 12.69 -3.42 2.73
CA ALA A 119 14.02 -3.10 3.23
C ALA A 119 14.29 -1.61 3.01
N ILE A 120 14.93 -0.98 4.01
CA ILE A 120 15.34 0.41 3.94
C ILE A 120 16.79 0.53 4.40
N ILE A 121 17.56 1.36 3.68
CA ILE A 121 18.94 1.66 4.04
C ILE A 121 18.97 3.02 4.73
N LEU A 122 19.36 3.02 5.99
CA LEU A 122 19.53 4.23 6.78
C LEU A 122 20.92 4.80 6.57
N GLN A 123 20.97 6.13 6.52
CA GLN A 123 22.22 6.88 6.51
C GLN A 123 22.28 7.78 7.75
N PRO A 124 23.38 7.78 8.48
CA PRO A 124 23.56 8.68 9.61
C PRO A 124 23.41 10.14 9.17
N SER A 125 22.73 10.92 9.98
CA SER A 125 22.60 12.36 9.87
C SER A 125 22.55 12.97 11.27
N ASP A 126 22.86 14.26 11.39
CA ASP A 126 22.82 14.96 12.68
C ASP A 126 21.44 14.88 13.36
N MET A 127 20.39 14.67 12.57
CA MET A 127 19.01 14.61 13.08
C MET A 127 18.64 13.26 13.71
N ASN A 128 19.32 12.17 13.33
CA ASN A 128 18.97 10.82 13.74
C ASN A 128 20.12 10.04 14.42
N MET A 129 21.25 10.70 14.71
CA MET A 129 22.47 10.05 15.17
C MET A 129 22.26 9.22 16.44
N ASP A 130 21.49 9.71 17.39
CA ASP A 130 21.20 8.99 18.65
C ASP A 130 20.42 7.69 18.45
N VAL A 131 19.48 7.65 17.49
CA VAL A 131 18.77 6.43 17.10
C VAL A 131 19.73 5.48 16.38
N ILE A 132 20.56 6.02 15.50
CA ILE A 132 21.59 5.25 14.78
C ILE A 132 22.59 4.61 15.75
N GLU A 133 23.03 5.33 16.79
CA GLU A 133 23.92 4.78 17.82
C GLU A 133 23.27 3.62 18.59
N LYS A 134 21.99 3.74 18.93
CA LYS A 134 21.24 2.63 19.54
C LYS A 134 21.21 1.40 18.62
N LEU A 135 20.99 1.60 17.31
CA LEU A 135 20.98 0.51 16.32
C LEU A 135 22.38 -0.13 16.16
N ILE A 136 23.45 0.69 16.13
CA ILE A 136 24.82 0.20 16.01
C ILE A 136 25.23 -0.62 17.22
N SER A 137 24.76 -0.26 18.42
CA SER A 137 25.04 -1.04 19.63
C SER A 137 24.53 -2.48 19.53
N ASN A 138 23.60 -2.74 18.63
CA ASN A 138 23.03 -4.04 18.25
C ASN A 138 22.64 -4.91 19.47
N SER A 139 22.27 -4.26 20.59
CA SER A 139 21.70 -4.97 21.72
C SER A 139 20.20 -5.05 21.56
N SER A 140 19.62 -6.20 21.86
CA SER A 140 18.15 -6.39 21.77
C SER A 140 17.41 -5.36 22.63
N ASP A 141 17.96 -5.01 23.78
CA ASP A 141 17.36 -4.02 24.69
C ASP A 141 17.36 -2.61 24.07
N SER A 142 18.44 -2.23 23.36
CA SER A 142 18.53 -0.94 22.69
C SER A 142 17.55 -0.82 21.54
N ILE A 143 17.40 -1.88 20.75
CA ILE A 143 16.48 -1.91 19.61
C ILE A 143 15.02 -1.85 20.09
N ASN A 144 14.69 -2.65 21.12
CA ASN A 144 13.35 -2.69 21.71
C ASN A 144 12.99 -1.39 22.48
N SER A 145 13.98 -0.56 22.80
CA SER A 145 13.76 0.74 23.45
C SER A 145 13.38 1.84 22.45
N ILE A 146 13.52 1.60 21.14
CA ILE A 146 13.17 2.56 20.09
C ILE A 146 11.67 2.48 19.85
N ARG A 147 10.98 3.60 19.95
CA ARG A 147 9.58 3.72 19.52
C ARG A 147 9.53 3.91 18.01
N TRP A 148 9.12 2.87 17.33
CA TRP A 148 8.96 2.91 15.88
C TRP A 148 7.61 3.51 15.50
N ASN A 149 7.61 4.33 14.46
CA ASN A 149 6.41 4.89 13.85
C ASN A 149 6.57 4.87 12.34
N VAL A 150 5.49 4.61 11.63
CA VAL A 150 5.43 4.62 10.18
C VAL A 150 4.22 5.43 9.74
N ASN A 151 4.43 6.32 8.75
CA ASN A 151 3.36 7.02 8.06
C ASN A 151 3.52 6.77 6.57
N GLY A 152 2.44 6.45 5.88
CA GLY A 152 2.56 6.12 4.47
C GLY A 152 1.25 6.12 3.72
N SER A 153 1.33 5.77 2.44
CA SER A 153 0.17 5.54 1.58
C SER A 153 0.36 4.27 0.75
N SER A 154 -0.74 3.63 0.43
CA SER A 154 -0.78 2.44 -0.43
C SER A 154 -1.78 2.63 -1.56
N GLN A 155 -1.36 2.29 -2.77
CA GLN A 155 -2.26 2.19 -3.92
C GLN A 155 -2.91 0.81 -3.93
N ILE A 156 -4.18 0.77 -3.58
CA ILE A 156 -5.00 -0.45 -3.54
C ILE A 156 -5.75 -0.59 -4.85
N GLU A 157 -5.59 -1.73 -5.48
CA GLU A 157 -6.26 -2.04 -6.74
C GLU A 157 -7.29 -3.16 -6.55
N SER A 158 -8.47 -2.96 -7.09
CA SER A 158 -9.50 -3.99 -7.19
C SER A 158 -10.41 -3.70 -8.37
N ALA A 159 -10.69 -4.73 -9.17
CA ALA A 159 -11.69 -4.72 -10.25
C ALA A 159 -11.67 -3.45 -11.13
N PHE A 160 -10.51 -3.03 -11.64
CA PHE A 160 -10.29 -1.86 -12.51
C PHE A 160 -10.29 -0.50 -11.79
N VAL A 161 -10.18 -0.50 -10.48
CA VAL A 161 -10.13 0.71 -9.66
C VAL A 161 -8.81 0.75 -8.91
N ILE A 162 -8.19 1.91 -8.91
CA ILE A 162 -7.03 2.22 -8.07
C ILE A 162 -7.50 3.25 -7.05
N LEU A 163 -7.35 2.93 -5.79
CA LEU A 163 -7.69 3.81 -4.67
C LEU A 163 -6.45 3.99 -3.80
N GLU A 164 -6.28 5.17 -3.25
CA GLU A 164 -5.20 5.47 -2.33
C GLU A 164 -5.70 5.34 -0.89
N LYS A 165 -4.91 4.68 -0.05
CA LYS A 165 -5.13 4.50 1.37
C LYS A 165 -3.95 5.03 2.14
N ASP A 166 -4.16 6.08 2.93
CA ASP A 166 -3.17 6.53 3.91
C ASP A 166 -3.21 5.65 5.14
N PHE A 167 -2.05 5.44 5.75
CA PHE A 167 -1.93 4.68 7.00
C PHE A 167 -0.86 5.29 7.92
N SER A 168 -1.03 5.05 9.20
CA SER A 168 -0.06 5.40 10.24
C SER A 168 -0.14 4.37 11.35
N ASP A 169 1.02 3.89 11.79
CA ASP A 169 1.11 2.90 12.87
C ASP A 169 2.33 3.11 13.76
N VAL A 170 2.26 2.59 14.98
CA VAL A 170 3.29 2.68 16.01
C VAL A 170 3.52 1.30 16.60
N LEU A 171 4.79 0.85 16.57
CA LEU A 171 5.26 -0.39 17.15
C LEU A 171 6.04 -0.12 18.46
#